data_5e6ed4e796516e0a6ec3fa4f10fb80f9
#
_entry.id   5e6ed4e796516e0a6ec3fa4f10fb80f9
#
_cell.length_a   1.000
_cell.length_b   1.000
_cell.length_c   1.000
_cell.angle_alpha   90.00
_cell.angle_beta   90.00
_cell.angle_gamma   90.00
#
_symmetry.space_group_name_H-M   'P 1'
#
loop_
_entity.id
_entity.type
_entity.pdbx_description
1 polymer ?
#
loop_
_entity_poly.entity_id
_entity_poly.type
_entity_poly.pdbx_seq_one_letter_code
_entity_poly.pdbx_strand_id
1 'polypeptide(L)'
;MNTPKNYKVGYKLFEMREDGKLFPLFISKGKETPMNEWLPAENNPTKGYAARPGWHISMTTPDAPHLRGYDGSDLGPYKSRFKNGKRVWCEVLYNTTIDYRDEVSKLPKKCFTDKSPTNGWYLFNEGNRSTWAISDAIKVTRILTEEERQDILRQMNYDEVSAFGPYKKAFEKRKKIA
;
A
#
# COMPACT_ATOMS: atom_id res chain seq x y z
N MET A 1 -3.18 -5.13 -20.95
CA MET A 1 -4.34 -5.66 -20.19
C MET A 1 -5.57 -4.86 -20.57
N ASN A 2 -6.74 -5.51 -20.74
CA ASN A 2 -8.00 -4.80 -20.99
C ASN A 2 -8.46 -4.05 -19.74
N THR A 3 -9.22 -2.96 -19.92
CA THR A 3 -9.83 -2.23 -18.82
C THR A 3 -10.77 -3.14 -18.02
N PRO A 4 -10.62 -3.25 -16.71
CA PRO A 4 -11.56 -4.01 -15.87
C PRO A 4 -13.00 -3.49 -16.00
N LYS A 5 -13.95 -4.40 -15.89
CA LYS A 5 -15.39 -4.06 -15.93
C LYS A 5 -15.82 -3.17 -14.76
N ASN A 6 -15.26 -3.45 -13.57
CA ASN A 6 -15.52 -2.67 -12.36
C ASN A 6 -14.20 -2.32 -11.69
N TYR A 7 -14.11 -1.12 -11.15
CA TYR A 7 -12.95 -0.64 -10.39
C TYR A 7 -13.37 0.39 -9.34
N LYS A 8 -12.49 0.59 -8.37
CA LYS A 8 -12.62 1.61 -7.32
C LYS A 8 -11.37 2.46 -7.23
N VAL A 9 -11.52 3.63 -6.65
CA VAL A 9 -10.40 4.52 -6.30
C VAL A 9 -9.82 4.11 -4.95
N GLY A 10 -8.52 4.18 -4.84
CA GLY A 10 -7.77 4.01 -3.60
C GLY A 10 -6.41 4.69 -3.69
N TYR A 11 -5.56 4.41 -2.71
CA TYR A 11 -4.25 5.06 -2.60
C TYR A 11 -3.15 4.02 -2.40
N LYS A 12 -1.99 4.30 -2.98
CA LYS A 12 -0.82 3.44 -2.83
C LYS A 12 0.45 4.26 -2.70
N LEU A 13 1.32 3.83 -1.79
CA LEU A 13 2.63 4.43 -1.60
C LEU A 13 3.65 3.80 -2.54
N PHE A 14 4.39 4.64 -3.27
CA PHE A 14 5.46 4.25 -4.18
C PHE A 14 6.78 4.93 -3.81
N GLU A 15 7.87 4.30 -4.22
CA GLU A 15 9.15 4.99 -4.34
C GLU A 15 9.16 5.79 -5.63
N MET A 16 9.55 7.05 -5.56
CA MET A 16 9.77 7.88 -6.74
C MET A 16 11.25 8.26 -6.82
N ARG A 17 11.87 7.98 -7.94
CA ARG A 17 13.22 8.40 -8.24
C ARG A 17 13.28 9.88 -8.62
N GLU A 18 14.48 10.45 -8.67
CA GLU A 18 14.72 11.83 -9.09
C GLU A 18 14.20 12.14 -10.51
N ASP A 19 14.21 11.13 -11.39
CA ASP A 19 13.68 11.23 -12.76
C ASP A 19 12.12 11.15 -12.84
N GLY A 20 11.44 11.08 -11.68
CA GLY A 20 9.98 11.01 -11.59
C GLY A 20 9.38 9.61 -11.78
N LYS A 21 10.19 8.59 -12.04
CA LYS A 21 9.72 7.22 -12.24
C LYS A 21 9.32 6.57 -10.92
N LEU A 22 8.20 5.83 -10.96
CA LEU A 22 7.65 5.14 -9.81
C LEU A 22 8.10 3.68 -9.75
N PHE A 23 8.28 3.19 -8.52
CA PHE A 23 8.67 1.81 -8.23
C PHE A 23 7.92 1.29 -7.01
N PRO A 24 7.56 -0.01 -6.97
CA PRO A 24 6.99 -0.61 -5.76
C PRO A 24 7.98 -0.56 -4.58
N LEU A 25 7.44 -0.53 -3.34
CA LEU A 25 8.27 -0.44 -2.14
C LEU A 25 9.08 -1.70 -1.86
N PHE A 26 8.48 -2.86 -2.03
CA PHE A 26 9.03 -4.14 -1.53
C PHE A 26 9.22 -5.17 -2.64
N ILE A 27 8.14 -5.69 -3.18
CA ILE A 27 8.17 -6.73 -4.21
C ILE A 27 8.29 -6.07 -5.58
N SER A 28 9.04 -6.69 -6.50
CA SER A 28 9.32 -6.15 -7.84
C SER A 28 9.90 -4.73 -7.84
N LYS A 29 10.59 -4.37 -6.75
CA LYS A 29 11.09 -3.01 -6.49
C LYS A 29 12.10 -2.48 -7.52
N GLY A 30 12.58 -3.32 -8.42
CA GLY A 30 13.46 -2.92 -9.54
C GLY A 30 12.69 -2.66 -10.83
N LYS A 31 11.39 -2.95 -10.87
CA LYS A 31 10.54 -2.78 -12.05
C LYS A 31 9.77 -1.47 -11.96
N GLU A 32 9.90 -0.64 -12.98
CA GLU A 32 9.16 0.61 -13.09
C GLU A 32 7.65 0.36 -13.13
N THR A 33 6.90 1.23 -12.46
CA THR A 33 5.44 1.23 -12.47
C THR A 33 4.96 2.37 -13.36
N PRO A 34 4.58 2.12 -14.62
CA PRO A 34 4.09 3.17 -15.50
C PRO A 34 2.75 3.74 -15.02
N MET A 35 2.51 5.01 -15.34
CA MET A 35 1.24 5.67 -15.06
C MET A 35 0.24 5.44 -16.20
N ASN A 36 -1.05 5.52 -15.85
CA ASN A 36 -2.18 5.46 -16.78
C ASN A 36 -2.35 4.14 -17.56
N GLU A 37 -1.68 3.09 -17.11
CA GLU A 37 -1.81 1.73 -17.65
C GLU A 37 -2.35 0.77 -16.58
N TRP A 38 -3.16 -0.21 -17.00
CA TRP A 38 -3.58 -1.29 -16.13
C TRP A 38 -2.44 -2.31 -15.98
N LEU A 39 -2.00 -2.50 -14.76
CA LEU A 39 -0.88 -3.36 -14.39
C LEU A 39 -1.40 -4.58 -13.62
N PRO A 40 -1.22 -5.79 -14.17
CA PRO A 40 -1.55 -6.99 -13.43
C PRO A 40 -0.60 -7.17 -12.25
N ALA A 41 -1.10 -7.78 -11.18
CA ALA A 41 -0.26 -8.23 -10.10
C ALA A 41 0.56 -9.44 -10.54
N GLU A 42 1.83 -9.44 -10.16
CA GLU A 42 2.72 -10.56 -10.38
C GLU A 42 2.74 -11.46 -9.14
N ASN A 43 2.63 -12.77 -9.34
CA ASN A 43 2.80 -13.73 -8.25
C ASN A 43 4.30 -13.88 -7.95
N ASN A 44 4.75 -13.19 -6.91
CA ASN A 44 6.14 -13.26 -6.46
C ASN A 44 6.20 -14.04 -5.15
N PRO A 45 6.59 -15.31 -5.14
CA PRO A 45 6.80 -16.06 -3.90
C PRO A 45 7.96 -15.41 -3.12
N THR A 46 7.68 -14.93 -1.92
CA THR A 46 8.68 -14.32 -1.04
C THR A 46 8.91 -15.19 0.18
N LYS A 47 10.17 -15.56 0.43
CA LYS A 47 10.54 -16.25 1.67
C LYS A 47 10.26 -15.34 2.88
N GLY A 48 9.54 -15.86 3.87
CA GLY A 48 9.35 -15.20 5.16
C GLY A 48 8.19 -14.22 5.25
N TYR A 49 7.47 -13.96 4.16
CA TYR A 49 6.23 -13.18 4.18
C TYR A 49 5.05 -14.06 3.77
N ALA A 50 3.90 -13.86 4.38
CA ALA A 50 2.68 -14.48 3.89
C ALA A 50 2.49 -14.08 2.42
N ALA A 51 2.42 -15.06 1.51
CA ALA A 51 2.16 -14.78 0.11
C ALA A 51 0.75 -14.18 0.00
N ARG A 52 0.69 -12.93 -0.35
CA ARG A 52 -0.53 -12.17 -0.62
C ARG A 52 -0.42 -11.66 -2.04
N PRO A 53 -0.72 -12.53 -3.02
CA PRO A 53 -0.62 -12.14 -4.41
C PRO A 53 -1.60 -11.01 -4.68
N GLY A 54 -1.09 -9.91 -5.19
CA GLY A 54 -1.89 -8.75 -5.51
C GLY A 54 -1.28 -7.43 -5.07
N TRP A 55 -1.83 -6.38 -5.59
CA TRP A 55 -1.49 -5.02 -5.22
C TRP A 55 -2.16 -4.65 -3.90
N HIS A 56 -1.38 -4.12 -2.95
CA HIS A 56 -1.91 -3.61 -1.67
C HIS A 56 -2.32 -2.16 -1.82
N ILE A 57 -3.57 -1.85 -1.51
CA ILE A 57 -4.17 -0.54 -1.68
C ILE A 57 -4.80 -0.07 -0.36
N SER A 58 -4.51 1.16 0.05
CA SER A 58 -5.28 1.87 1.06
C SER A 58 -6.58 2.37 0.43
N MET A 59 -7.71 1.96 1.00
CA MET A 59 -9.01 2.23 0.37
C MET A 59 -9.52 3.64 0.59
N THR A 60 -9.17 4.28 1.69
CA THR A 60 -9.80 5.53 2.13
C THR A 60 -8.82 6.68 2.33
N THR A 61 -7.63 6.40 2.84
CA THR A 61 -6.67 7.44 3.24
C THR A 61 -5.29 7.18 2.68
N PRO A 62 -4.62 8.20 2.12
CA PRO A 62 -3.23 8.10 1.69
C PRO A 62 -2.28 8.20 2.88
N ASP A 63 -2.36 7.23 3.80
CA ASP A 63 -1.46 7.10 4.95
C ASP A 63 -1.20 5.63 5.30
N ALA A 64 0.02 5.35 5.74
CA ALA A 64 0.47 4.05 6.23
C ALA A 64 1.47 4.26 7.37
N PRO A 65 0.99 4.49 8.58
CA PRO A 65 1.84 4.87 9.72
C PRO A 65 3.00 3.90 9.98
N HIS A 66 2.77 2.61 9.76
CA HIS A 66 3.78 1.55 9.95
C HIS A 66 4.94 1.60 8.94
N LEU A 67 4.80 2.34 7.84
CA LEU A 67 5.83 2.50 6.80
C LEU A 67 6.64 3.79 6.97
N ARG A 68 6.29 4.65 7.93
CA ARG A 68 7.06 5.86 8.20
C ARG A 68 8.41 5.52 8.81
N GLY A 69 9.47 6.23 8.38
CA GLY A 69 10.74 6.22 9.06
C GLY A 69 10.67 7.09 10.32
N TYR A 70 11.34 6.68 11.38
CA TYR A 70 11.43 7.48 12.61
C TYR A 70 12.69 8.35 12.57
N ASP A 71 12.53 9.65 12.74
CA ASP A 71 13.61 10.65 12.77
C ASP A 71 13.64 11.48 14.05
N GLY A 72 12.81 11.14 15.03
CA GLY A 72 12.66 11.87 16.29
C GLY A 72 11.47 12.82 16.31
N SER A 73 10.81 13.05 15.18
CA SER A 73 9.55 13.79 15.13
C SER A 73 8.34 12.90 15.44
N ASP A 74 7.19 13.49 15.71
CA ASP A 74 5.95 12.74 15.95
C ASP A 74 5.46 12.02 14.69
N LEU A 75 5.71 12.60 13.52
CA LEU A 75 5.40 12.04 12.21
C LEU A 75 6.70 11.88 11.41
N GLY A 76 7.41 10.77 11.64
CA GLY A 76 8.62 10.48 10.87
C GLY A 76 8.35 10.41 9.37
N PRO A 77 9.33 10.82 8.51
CA PRO A 77 9.16 10.86 7.07
C PRO A 77 9.02 9.46 6.46
N TYR A 78 8.39 9.40 5.28
CA TYR A 78 8.48 8.23 4.42
C TYR A 78 9.84 8.24 3.69
N LYS A 79 10.83 7.53 4.25
CA LYS A 79 12.20 7.49 3.71
C LYS A 79 12.28 6.66 2.43
N SER A 80 12.87 7.24 1.39
CA SER A 80 13.18 6.52 0.15
C SER A 80 14.47 5.72 0.26
N ARG A 81 14.55 4.60 -0.48
CA ARG A 81 15.77 3.84 -0.69
C ARG A 81 16.66 4.44 -1.79
N PHE A 82 16.12 5.29 -2.63
CA PHE A 82 16.87 5.94 -3.70
C PHE A 82 17.54 7.21 -3.20
N LYS A 83 18.80 7.43 -3.61
CA LYS A 83 19.46 8.72 -3.43
C LYS A 83 18.65 9.78 -4.16
N ASN A 84 18.36 10.91 -3.51
CA ASN A 84 17.51 11.98 -4.01
C ASN A 84 16.08 11.55 -4.39
N GLY A 85 15.69 10.34 -4.05
CA GLY A 85 14.32 9.87 -4.23
C GLY A 85 13.43 10.25 -3.06
N LYS A 86 12.14 10.04 -3.24
CA LYS A 86 11.15 10.20 -2.18
C LYS A 86 10.06 9.15 -2.30
N ARG A 87 9.38 8.86 -1.20
CA ARG A 87 8.14 8.10 -1.24
C ARG A 87 6.97 9.04 -1.47
N VAL A 88 6.11 8.68 -2.40
CA VAL A 88 4.95 9.48 -2.79
C VAL A 88 3.69 8.65 -2.72
N TRP A 89 2.61 9.26 -2.27
CA TRP A 89 1.29 8.68 -2.39
C TRP A 89 0.73 8.93 -3.77
N CYS A 90 0.15 7.90 -4.35
CA CYS A 90 -0.53 7.98 -5.63
C CYS A 90 -1.99 7.59 -5.46
N GLU A 91 -2.85 8.27 -6.18
CA GLU A 91 -4.20 7.79 -6.44
C GLU A 91 -4.12 6.65 -7.47
N VAL A 92 -4.84 5.59 -7.20
CA VAL A 92 -4.90 4.41 -8.06
C VAL A 92 -6.34 3.98 -8.28
N LEU A 93 -6.62 3.45 -9.45
CA LEU A 93 -7.79 2.61 -9.67
C LEU A 93 -7.39 1.16 -9.42
N TYR A 94 -8.22 0.38 -8.75
CA TYR A 94 -7.98 -1.03 -8.55
C TYR A 94 -9.18 -1.86 -9.01
N ASN A 95 -8.88 -3.00 -9.62
CA ASN A 95 -9.88 -3.90 -10.18
C ASN A 95 -10.77 -4.49 -9.08
N THR A 96 -12.07 -4.40 -9.25
CA THR A 96 -13.07 -4.97 -8.34
C THR A 96 -14.09 -5.85 -9.08
N THR A 97 -13.75 -6.32 -10.28
CA THR A 97 -14.66 -7.09 -11.12
C THR A 97 -15.04 -8.43 -10.49
N ILE A 98 -14.09 -9.13 -9.89
CA ILE A 98 -14.33 -10.39 -9.17
C ILE A 98 -14.11 -10.13 -7.68
N ASP A 99 -15.15 -10.32 -6.89
CA ASP A 99 -15.14 -10.04 -5.45
C ASP A 99 -15.00 -11.33 -4.65
N TYR A 100 -13.89 -11.46 -3.94
CA TYR A 100 -13.56 -12.60 -3.08
C TYR A 100 -13.60 -12.25 -1.58
N ARG A 101 -14.22 -11.11 -1.20
CA ARG A 101 -14.22 -10.69 0.22
C ARG A 101 -14.89 -11.70 1.13
N ASP A 102 -16.01 -12.27 0.70
CA ASP A 102 -16.73 -13.26 1.50
C ASP A 102 -15.93 -14.57 1.66
N GLU A 103 -15.39 -15.08 0.57
CA GLU A 103 -14.59 -16.31 0.57
C GLU A 103 -13.33 -16.18 1.41
N VAL A 104 -12.59 -15.09 1.22
CA VAL A 104 -11.35 -14.84 1.97
C VAL A 104 -11.61 -14.60 3.45
N SER A 105 -12.73 -13.98 3.82
CA SER A 105 -13.10 -13.74 5.22
C SER A 105 -13.25 -15.04 6.03
N LYS A 106 -13.57 -16.14 5.36
CA LYS A 106 -13.76 -17.48 5.95
C LYS A 106 -12.48 -18.29 6.05
N LEU A 107 -11.38 -17.82 5.42
CA LEU A 107 -10.11 -18.53 5.48
C LEU A 107 -9.43 -18.34 6.84
N PRO A 108 -8.82 -19.37 7.41
CA PRO A 108 -7.99 -19.21 8.60
C PRO A 108 -6.84 -18.23 8.33
N LYS A 109 -6.58 -17.31 9.24
CA LYS A 109 -5.55 -16.26 9.09
C LYS A 109 -4.15 -16.80 8.72
N LYS A 110 -3.84 -18.05 9.02
CA LYS A 110 -2.58 -18.70 8.67
C LYS A 110 -2.53 -19.29 7.26
N CYS A 111 -3.63 -19.27 6.51
CA CYS A 111 -3.75 -19.95 5.21
C CYS A 111 -3.83 -18.99 4.02
N PHE A 112 -3.39 -17.75 4.18
CA PHE A 112 -3.42 -16.78 3.07
C PHE A 112 -2.48 -17.15 1.91
N THR A 113 -1.53 -18.05 2.11
CA THR A 113 -0.47 -18.30 1.14
C THR A 113 -0.93 -19.10 -0.08
N ASP A 114 -1.65 -20.20 0.13
CA ASP A 114 -1.93 -21.17 -0.95
C ASP A 114 -3.37 -21.10 -1.46
N LYS A 115 -4.25 -20.40 -0.73
CA LYS A 115 -5.69 -20.32 -1.03
C LYS A 115 -6.18 -18.93 -1.35
N SER A 116 -5.30 -17.92 -1.33
CA SER A 116 -5.69 -16.56 -1.71
C SER A 116 -5.92 -16.47 -3.21
N PRO A 117 -7.02 -15.87 -3.65
CA PRO A 117 -7.29 -15.71 -5.06
C PRO A 117 -6.27 -14.76 -5.72
N THR A 118 -5.97 -15.01 -6.99
CA THR A 118 -4.99 -14.24 -7.78
C THR A 118 -5.61 -13.49 -8.94
N ASN A 119 -6.93 -13.57 -9.11
CA ASN A 119 -7.66 -13.04 -10.27
C ASN A 119 -8.85 -12.16 -9.89
N GLY A 120 -8.78 -11.47 -8.76
CA GLY A 120 -9.84 -10.59 -8.26
C GLY A 120 -9.36 -9.77 -7.07
N TRP A 121 -10.28 -9.32 -6.23
CA TRP A 121 -9.95 -8.51 -5.06
C TRP A 121 -10.57 -9.04 -3.78
N TYR A 122 -9.92 -8.73 -2.66
CA TYR A 122 -10.38 -9.06 -1.31
C TYR A 122 -9.81 -8.09 -0.29
N LEU A 123 -10.28 -8.20 0.96
CA LEU A 123 -9.75 -7.42 2.07
C LEU A 123 -8.73 -8.23 2.87
N PHE A 124 -7.64 -7.58 3.20
CA PHE A 124 -6.66 -8.09 4.13
C PHE A 124 -6.63 -7.20 5.37
N ASN A 125 -6.82 -7.81 6.52
CA ASN A 125 -6.79 -7.14 7.81
C ASN A 125 -5.60 -7.64 8.62
N GLU A 126 -4.66 -6.77 8.91
CA GLU A 126 -3.47 -7.07 9.72
C GLU A 126 -3.76 -6.87 11.22
N GLY A 127 -4.69 -7.67 11.75
CA GLY A 127 -5.14 -7.54 13.12
C GLY A 127 -5.89 -6.21 13.35
N ASN A 128 -5.58 -5.52 14.46
CA ASN A 128 -6.23 -4.24 14.79
C ASN A 128 -5.59 -3.01 14.10
N ARG A 129 -4.72 -3.21 13.11
CA ARG A 129 -3.88 -2.13 12.60
C ARG A 129 -4.43 -1.41 11.38
N SER A 130 -4.81 -2.13 10.35
CA SER A 130 -5.34 -1.54 9.12
C SER A 130 -5.96 -2.59 8.21
N THR A 131 -6.93 -2.18 7.43
CA THR A 131 -7.53 -3.01 6.39
C THR A 131 -7.06 -2.50 5.04
N TRP A 132 -6.50 -3.40 4.25
CA TRP A 132 -6.02 -3.16 2.89
C TRP A 132 -6.91 -3.87 1.88
N ALA A 133 -7.13 -3.25 0.74
CA ALA A 133 -7.59 -3.98 -0.42
C ALA A 133 -6.40 -4.66 -1.10
N ILE A 134 -6.57 -5.91 -1.48
CA ILE A 134 -5.65 -6.65 -2.33
C ILE A 134 -6.35 -6.87 -3.65
N SER A 135 -5.74 -6.44 -4.74
CA SER A 135 -6.32 -6.53 -6.08
C SER A 135 -5.34 -7.11 -7.10
N ASP A 136 -5.87 -7.86 -8.04
CA ASP A 136 -5.12 -8.46 -9.14
C ASP A 136 -4.61 -7.46 -10.18
N ALA A 137 -5.15 -6.23 -10.18
CA ALA A 137 -4.69 -5.18 -11.08
C ALA A 137 -4.92 -3.78 -10.52
N ILE A 138 -4.00 -2.88 -10.85
CA ILE A 138 -4.12 -1.44 -10.59
C ILE A 138 -3.81 -0.61 -11.82
N LYS A 139 -4.26 0.64 -11.78
CA LYS A 139 -3.84 1.72 -12.68
C LYS A 139 -3.48 2.94 -11.84
N VAL A 140 -2.25 3.40 -11.92
CA VAL A 140 -1.83 4.64 -11.26
C VAL A 140 -2.32 5.82 -12.07
N THR A 141 -3.14 6.66 -11.48
CA THR A 141 -3.78 7.79 -12.18
C THR A 141 -3.10 9.11 -11.90
N ARG A 142 -2.61 9.30 -10.66
CA ARG A 142 -2.08 10.58 -10.23
C ARG A 142 -1.10 10.43 -9.07
N ILE A 143 -0.01 11.19 -9.11
CA ILE A 143 0.87 11.39 -7.96
C ILE A 143 0.28 12.54 -7.14
N LEU A 144 0.05 12.32 -5.85
CA LEU A 144 -0.45 13.35 -4.95
C LEU A 144 0.68 14.26 -4.49
N THR A 145 0.44 15.56 -4.51
CA THR A 145 1.23 16.51 -3.73
C THR A 145 0.95 16.32 -2.24
N GLU A 146 1.84 16.82 -1.37
CA GLU A 146 1.58 16.75 0.08
C GLU A 146 0.34 17.57 0.46
N GLU A 147 0.07 18.69 -0.21
CA GLU A 147 -1.14 19.50 0.00
C GLU A 147 -2.40 18.70 -0.35
N GLU A 148 -2.45 18.07 -1.52
CA GLU A 148 -3.58 17.21 -1.93
C GLU A 148 -3.78 16.04 -0.95
N ARG A 149 -2.69 15.42 -0.50
CA ARG A 149 -2.74 14.36 0.50
C ARG A 149 -3.36 14.85 1.80
N GLN A 150 -2.93 15.99 2.31
CA GLN A 150 -3.46 16.60 3.53
C GLN A 150 -4.93 16.98 3.39
N ASP A 151 -5.35 17.46 2.22
CA ASP A 151 -6.77 17.75 1.95
C ASP A 151 -7.63 16.51 2.04
N ILE A 152 -7.18 15.39 1.46
CA ILE A 152 -7.89 14.10 1.55
C ILE A 152 -8.00 13.66 3.02
N LEU A 153 -6.91 13.73 3.79
CA LEU A 153 -6.92 13.33 5.20
C LEU A 153 -7.89 14.21 6.03
N ARG A 154 -7.90 15.52 5.78
CA ARG A 154 -8.85 16.44 6.44
C ARG A 154 -10.30 16.11 6.11
N GLN A 155 -10.62 15.84 4.84
CA GLN A 155 -11.96 15.45 4.41
C GLN A 155 -12.43 14.15 5.06
N MET A 156 -11.51 13.24 5.36
CA MET A 156 -11.77 11.97 6.03
C MET A 156 -11.73 12.07 7.56
N ASN A 157 -11.52 13.26 8.14
CA ASN A 157 -11.30 13.47 9.59
C ASN A 157 -10.20 12.54 10.14
N TYR A 158 -9.15 12.31 9.34
CA TYR A 158 -8.07 11.40 9.70
C TYR A 158 -6.97 12.15 10.46
N ASP A 159 -6.66 11.68 11.68
CA ASP A 159 -5.57 12.21 12.50
C ASP A 159 -4.31 11.34 12.37
N GLU A 160 -3.34 11.85 11.63
CA GLU A 160 -2.05 11.16 11.41
C GLU A 160 -1.26 10.95 12.69
N VAL A 161 -1.32 11.89 13.64
CA VAL A 161 -0.59 11.80 14.91
C VAL A 161 -1.14 10.65 15.75
N SER A 162 -2.45 10.59 15.91
CA SER A 162 -3.11 9.48 16.61
C SER A 162 -2.89 8.14 15.92
N ALA A 163 -2.95 8.11 14.60
CA ALA A 163 -2.70 6.90 13.81
C ALA A 163 -1.24 6.41 13.92
N PHE A 164 -0.28 7.31 14.04
CA PHE A 164 1.14 6.98 14.18
C PHE A 164 1.53 6.57 15.61
N GLY A 165 0.82 7.05 16.63
CA GLY A 165 1.15 6.82 18.04
C GLY A 165 1.49 5.37 18.42
N PRO A 166 0.71 4.35 18.03
CA PRO A 166 1.01 2.95 18.30
C PRO A 166 2.33 2.46 17.72
N TYR A 167 2.75 3.02 16.57
CA TYR A 167 3.98 2.64 15.87
C TYR A 167 5.22 3.34 16.42
N LYS A 168 5.06 4.56 16.95
CA LYS A 168 6.14 5.33 17.59
C LYS A 168 6.86 4.51 18.68
N LYS A 169 6.10 3.91 19.59
CA LYS A 169 6.66 3.06 20.64
C LYS A 169 7.44 1.86 20.13
N ALA A 170 7.00 1.26 19.05
CA ALA A 170 7.69 0.14 18.43
C ALA A 170 9.03 0.56 17.80
N PHE A 171 9.10 1.74 17.21
CA PHE A 171 10.34 2.31 16.65
C PHE A 171 11.33 2.68 17.76
N GLU A 172 10.88 3.29 18.85
CA GLU A 172 11.73 3.64 19.99
C GLU A 172 12.37 2.40 20.64
N LYS A 173 11.61 1.30 20.72
CA LYS A 173 12.10 0.02 21.24
C LYS A 173 13.21 -0.57 20.36
N ARG A 174 13.10 -0.45 19.04
CA ARG A 174 14.12 -0.91 18.08
C ARG A 174 15.41 -0.10 18.16
N LYS A 175 15.33 1.22 18.40
CA LYS A 175 16.52 2.08 18.58
C LYS A 175 17.33 1.74 19.83
N LYS A 176 16.69 1.25 20.89
CA LYS A 176 17.37 0.88 22.15
C LYS A 176 18.08 -0.48 22.07
N ILE A 177 17.80 -1.28 21.04
CA ILE A 177 18.39 -2.62 20.84
C ILE A 177 19.51 -2.58 19.76
N ALA A 178 19.54 -1.55 18.96
CA ALA A 178 20.59 -1.31 17.95
C ALA A 178 21.68 -0.39 18.50
#